data_59605307ac753a018f494766217641e1
#
_entry.id   59605307ac753a018f494766217641e1
#
_cell.length_a   1.000
_cell.length_b   1.000
_cell.length_c   1.000
_cell.angle_alpha   90.00
_cell.angle_beta   90.00
_cell.angle_gamma   90.00
#
_symmetry.space_group_name_H-M   'P 1'
#
loop_
_entity.id
_entity.type
_entity.pdbx_description
1 polymer ?
#
loop_
_entity_poly.entity_id
_entity_poly.type
_entity_poly.pdbx_seq_one_letter_code
_entity_poly.pdbx_strand_id
1 'polypeptide(L)'
;LTKEKPQAENLEIIELDIPVATGFSNETIIFTASWEEEGEKLSEKFVGRMEPKDGGMFPVQRPGLEKSCYLQHRIMKTVAEQNVVPIPSLLSYEENLESINRSFFAMSFVEGEIPSDNPRYTVEGFLVDSSSPEERKILIEDGLRAMAGIHSIKWKEAGLEWLDSSGTGKPNT
;
A
#
# COMPACT_ATOMS: atom_id res chain seq x y z
N LEU A 1 -6.73 14.24 -0.39
CA LEU A 1 -5.88 15.03 -1.30
C LEU A 1 -5.86 16.51 -0.92
N THR A 2 -6.99 17.14 -0.64
CA THR A 2 -7.04 18.55 -0.25
C THR A 2 -6.13 18.91 0.93
N LYS A 3 -5.98 18.00 1.91
CA LYS A 3 -5.05 18.19 3.04
C LYS A 3 -3.59 18.11 2.62
N GLU A 4 -3.28 17.28 1.65
CA GLU A 4 -1.89 17.03 1.18
C GLU A 4 -1.44 18.05 0.13
N LYS A 5 -2.39 18.63 -0.56
CA LYS A 5 -2.16 19.62 -1.62
C LYS A 5 -2.94 20.92 -1.32
N PRO A 6 -2.51 21.68 -0.30
CA PRO A 6 -3.24 22.86 0.16
C PRO A 6 -3.27 24.01 -0.86
N GLN A 7 -2.37 23.99 -1.84
CA GLN A 7 -2.30 24.97 -2.92
C GLN A 7 -3.12 24.57 -4.16
N ALA A 8 -3.68 23.35 -4.16
CA ALA A 8 -4.45 22.84 -5.29
C ALA A 8 -5.82 23.53 -5.37
N GLU A 9 -6.12 24.10 -6.50
CA GLU A 9 -7.43 24.63 -6.89
C GLU A 9 -8.14 23.65 -7.82
N ASN A 10 -9.46 23.67 -7.87
CA ASN A 10 -10.26 22.84 -8.80
C ASN A 10 -9.92 21.33 -8.74
N LEU A 11 -9.63 20.80 -7.53
CA LEU A 11 -9.26 19.40 -7.36
C LEU A 11 -10.48 18.50 -7.63
N GLU A 12 -10.33 17.62 -8.59
CA GLU A 12 -11.36 16.66 -9.02
C GLU A 12 -10.79 15.26 -9.29
N ILE A 13 -11.61 14.24 -9.16
CA ILE A 13 -11.28 12.88 -9.60
C ILE A 13 -11.80 12.74 -11.03
N ILE A 14 -10.91 12.57 -11.99
CA ILE A 14 -11.23 12.49 -13.42
C ILE A 14 -11.33 11.07 -13.93
N GLU A 15 -10.78 10.10 -13.20
CA GLU A 15 -10.82 8.69 -13.56
C GLU A 15 -10.89 7.85 -12.29
N LEU A 16 -11.68 6.77 -12.30
CA LEU A 16 -11.84 5.85 -11.19
C LEU A 16 -11.95 4.43 -11.73
N ASP A 17 -11.04 3.57 -11.29
CA ASP A 17 -11.07 2.14 -11.56
C ASP A 17 -11.11 1.37 -10.24
N ILE A 18 -12.05 0.42 -10.16
CA ILE A 18 -12.19 -0.48 -9.01
C ILE A 18 -11.90 -1.88 -9.52
N PRO A 19 -10.66 -2.36 -9.38
CA PRO A 19 -10.28 -3.70 -9.81
C PRO A 19 -11.21 -4.74 -9.20
N VAL A 20 -11.63 -5.71 -9.99
CA VAL A 20 -12.43 -6.82 -9.48
C VAL A 20 -11.61 -7.50 -8.38
N ALA A 21 -12.15 -7.51 -7.18
CA ALA A 21 -11.44 -7.88 -5.97
C ALA A 21 -10.79 -9.25 -6.09
N THR A 22 -9.49 -9.27 -5.90
CA THR A 22 -8.67 -10.49 -5.97
C THR A 22 -8.10 -10.89 -4.61
N GLY A 23 -8.49 -10.20 -3.52
CA GLY A 23 -7.86 -10.39 -2.22
C GLY A 23 -8.82 -10.43 -1.04
N PHE A 24 -8.37 -11.09 0.03
CA PHE A 24 -9.06 -11.18 1.32
C PHE A 24 -8.71 -10.01 2.26
N SER A 25 -8.06 -8.97 1.75
CA SER A 25 -7.61 -7.81 2.52
C SER A 25 -8.42 -6.55 2.17
N ASN A 26 -7.84 -5.38 2.37
CA ASN A 26 -8.44 -4.10 2.03
C ASN A 26 -8.81 -4.00 0.55
N GLU A 27 -9.94 -3.38 0.25
CA GLU A 27 -10.35 -3.08 -1.11
C GLU A 27 -9.36 -2.09 -1.76
N THR A 28 -9.09 -2.29 -3.03
CA THR A 28 -8.20 -1.44 -3.83
C THR A 28 -9.02 -0.58 -4.78
N ILE A 29 -8.69 0.69 -4.85
CA ILE A 29 -9.26 1.64 -5.80
C ILE A 29 -8.08 2.31 -6.51
N ILE A 30 -8.14 2.43 -7.83
CA ILE A 30 -7.17 3.20 -8.60
C ILE A 30 -7.90 4.44 -9.13
N PHE A 31 -7.32 5.61 -8.94
CA PHE A 31 -7.95 6.84 -9.40
C PHE A 31 -6.92 7.86 -9.87
N THR A 32 -7.33 8.69 -10.82
CA THR A 32 -6.56 9.85 -11.27
C THR A 32 -7.25 11.10 -10.75
N ALA A 33 -6.50 11.93 -10.05
CA ALA A 33 -6.94 13.25 -9.64
C ALA A 33 -6.29 14.32 -10.51
N SER A 34 -7.02 15.38 -10.81
CA SER A 34 -6.47 16.58 -11.45
C SER A 34 -6.75 17.80 -10.59
N TRP A 35 -5.86 18.80 -10.68
CA TRP A 35 -5.97 20.09 -9.99
C TRP A 35 -5.22 21.15 -10.74
N GLU A 36 -5.43 22.40 -10.35
CA GLU A 36 -4.66 23.54 -10.82
C GLU A 36 -3.72 24.01 -9.71
N GLU A 37 -2.48 24.29 -10.04
CA GLU A 37 -1.49 24.83 -9.12
C GLU A 37 -0.60 25.82 -9.89
N GLU A 38 -0.48 27.04 -9.39
CA GLU A 38 0.26 28.14 -10.03
C GLU A 38 -0.16 28.42 -11.49
N GLY A 39 -1.44 28.13 -11.83
CA GLY A 39 -2.00 28.32 -13.17
C GLY A 39 -1.69 27.17 -14.14
N GLU A 40 -1.06 26.11 -13.69
CA GLU A 40 -0.84 24.89 -14.47
C GLU A 40 -1.83 23.79 -14.07
N LYS A 41 -2.37 23.09 -15.06
CA LYS A 41 -3.22 21.92 -14.83
C LYS A 41 -2.33 20.68 -14.64
N LEU A 42 -2.41 20.10 -13.46
CA LEU A 42 -1.67 18.91 -13.07
C LEU A 42 -2.61 17.71 -12.93
N SER A 43 -2.08 16.50 -13.08
CA SER A 43 -2.79 15.27 -12.77
C SER A 43 -1.83 14.21 -12.26
N GLU A 44 -2.33 13.37 -11.35
CA GLU A 44 -1.54 12.29 -10.76
C GLU A 44 -2.45 11.10 -10.46
N LYS A 45 -1.89 9.90 -10.63
CA LYS A 45 -2.58 8.64 -10.38
C LYS A 45 -2.25 8.11 -9.00
N PHE A 46 -3.25 7.59 -8.31
CA PHE A 46 -3.16 7.12 -6.93
C PHE A 46 -3.77 5.73 -6.78
N VAL A 47 -3.32 5.05 -5.73
CA VAL A 47 -3.95 3.83 -5.24
C VAL A 47 -4.59 4.13 -3.88
N GLY A 48 -5.89 3.92 -3.78
CA GLY A 48 -6.64 3.95 -2.53
C GLY A 48 -6.75 2.56 -1.92
N ARG A 49 -6.56 2.46 -0.62
CA ARG A 49 -6.83 1.25 0.15
C ARG A 49 -7.95 1.55 1.12
N MET A 50 -9.03 0.77 1.06
CA MET A 50 -10.25 1.01 1.82
C MET A 50 -10.58 -0.18 2.70
N GLU A 51 -11.04 0.08 3.92
CA GLU A 51 -11.51 -0.96 4.83
C GLU A 51 -12.67 -1.74 4.20
N PRO A 52 -12.64 -3.09 4.17
CA PRO A 52 -13.71 -3.87 3.60
C PRO A 52 -15.00 -3.74 4.43
N LYS A 53 -16.17 -3.88 3.77
CA LYS A 53 -17.48 -3.73 4.44
C LYS A 53 -17.72 -4.78 5.52
N ASP A 54 -17.29 -6.01 5.25
CA ASP A 54 -17.60 -7.18 6.07
C ASP A 54 -16.43 -7.62 6.96
N GLY A 55 -15.46 -6.71 7.18
CA GLY A 55 -14.21 -7.03 7.86
C GLY A 55 -13.24 -7.81 6.97
N GLY A 56 -11.96 -7.44 7.03
CA GLY A 56 -10.91 -8.11 6.25
C GLY A 56 -10.37 -9.35 6.96
N MET A 57 -9.98 -10.37 6.19
CA MET A 57 -9.30 -11.54 6.75
C MET A 57 -7.83 -11.23 7.06
N PHE A 58 -7.23 -10.27 6.37
CA PHE A 58 -5.84 -9.87 6.55
C PHE A 58 -5.68 -8.33 6.56
N PRO A 59 -4.73 -7.84 7.36
CA PRO A 59 -4.00 -8.54 8.41
C PRO A 59 -4.92 -9.05 9.51
N VAL A 60 -4.51 -10.11 10.21
CA VAL A 60 -5.30 -10.72 11.29
C VAL A 60 -5.65 -9.66 12.33
N GLN A 61 -6.94 -9.50 12.56
CA GLN A 61 -7.47 -8.53 13.51
C GLN A 61 -7.31 -9.05 14.94
N ARG A 62 -6.96 -8.17 15.85
CA ARG A 62 -6.91 -8.44 17.28
C ARG A 62 -7.30 -7.17 18.04
N PRO A 63 -7.63 -7.27 19.33
CA PRO A 63 -7.99 -6.08 20.12
C PRO A 63 -6.96 -4.95 19.97
N GLY A 64 -7.43 -3.77 19.60
CA GLY A 64 -6.62 -2.59 19.34
C GLY A 64 -6.07 -2.47 17.91
N LEU A 65 -6.28 -3.48 17.05
CA LEU A 65 -5.85 -3.49 15.66
C LEU A 65 -7.00 -3.94 14.73
N GLU A 66 -8.20 -3.50 15.02
CA GLU A 66 -9.42 -3.94 14.33
C GLU A 66 -9.52 -3.40 12.90
N LYS A 67 -8.85 -2.27 12.63
CA LYS A 67 -8.89 -1.62 11.31
C LYS A 67 -7.66 -1.98 10.49
N SER A 68 -7.85 -2.80 9.47
CA SER A 68 -6.77 -3.31 8.60
C SER A 68 -6.10 -2.20 7.79
N CYS A 69 -6.85 -1.20 7.33
CA CYS A 69 -6.29 -0.03 6.66
C CYS A 69 -5.38 0.79 7.57
N TYR A 70 -5.78 1.00 8.83
CA TYR A 70 -4.95 1.70 9.80
C TYR A 70 -3.64 0.96 10.07
N LEU A 71 -3.73 -0.36 10.29
CA LEU A 71 -2.58 -1.22 10.49
C LEU A 71 -1.62 -1.15 9.30
N GLN A 72 -2.13 -1.32 8.09
CA GLN A 72 -1.34 -1.27 6.86
C GLN A 72 -0.66 0.09 6.68
N HIS A 73 -1.41 1.18 6.78
CA HIS A 73 -0.87 2.53 6.65
C HIS A 73 0.24 2.81 7.67
N ARG A 74 0.01 2.46 8.94
CA ARG A 74 0.97 2.70 10.02
C ARG A 74 2.26 1.92 9.83
N ILE A 75 2.18 0.63 9.43
CA ILE A 75 3.36 -0.19 9.14
C ILE A 75 4.12 0.38 7.94
N MET A 76 3.42 0.64 6.83
CA MET A 76 4.05 1.19 5.63
C MET A 76 4.75 2.53 5.91
N LYS A 77 4.12 3.41 6.69
CA LYS A 77 4.72 4.68 7.11
C LYS A 77 6.01 4.46 7.89
N THR A 78 5.98 3.58 8.89
CA THR A 78 7.18 3.28 9.69
C THR A 78 8.30 2.69 8.83
N VAL A 79 7.99 1.77 7.91
CA VAL A 79 8.97 1.19 6.99
C VAL A 79 9.55 2.24 6.04
N ALA A 80 8.72 3.15 5.52
CA ALA A 80 9.16 4.25 4.68
C ALA A 80 10.17 5.16 5.40
N GLU A 81 9.92 5.47 6.68
CA GLU A 81 10.81 6.29 7.52
C GLU A 81 12.19 5.64 7.75
N GLN A 82 12.28 4.32 7.68
CA GLN A 82 13.55 3.60 7.79
C GLN A 82 14.39 3.63 6.49
N ASN A 83 13.77 3.94 5.36
CA ASN A 83 14.42 4.05 4.05
C ASN A 83 15.25 2.81 3.66
N VAL A 84 14.78 1.62 4.02
CA VAL A 84 15.46 0.33 3.75
C VAL A 84 14.88 -0.39 2.53
N VAL A 85 13.66 -0.01 2.12
CA VAL A 85 13.00 -0.49 0.91
C VAL A 85 12.21 0.64 0.27
N PRO A 86 12.00 0.62 -1.05
CA PRO A 86 11.13 1.59 -1.70
C PRO A 86 9.68 1.37 -1.27
N ILE A 87 9.04 2.44 -0.81
CA ILE A 87 7.62 2.48 -0.45
C ILE A 87 6.96 3.60 -1.27
N PRO A 88 5.76 3.38 -1.83
CA PRO A 88 5.00 4.45 -2.45
C PRO A 88 4.79 5.62 -1.49
N SER A 89 4.77 6.84 -1.99
CA SER A 89 4.47 8.02 -1.15
C SER A 89 3.08 7.88 -0.56
N LEU A 90 3.00 7.85 0.76
CA LEU A 90 1.74 7.69 1.49
C LEU A 90 1.08 9.05 1.71
N LEU A 91 -0.23 9.10 1.49
CA LEU A 91 -1.07 10.19 1.91
C LEU A 91 -1.66 9.90 3.29
N SER A 92 -2.37 10.90 3.86
CA SER A 92 -2.99 10.78 5.17
C SER A 92 -3.97 9.60 5.24
N TYR A 93 -3.99 8.95 6.38
CA TYR A 93 -5.04 8.01 6.73
C TYR A 93 -6.28 8.79 7.17
N GLU A 94 -7.44 8.40 6.65
CA GLU A 94 -8.74 8.95 7.00
C GLU A 94 -9.58 7.89 7.70
N GLU A 95 -9.91 8.14 8.95
CA GLU A 95 -10.60 7.15 9.78
C GLU A 95 -12.05 6.93 9.38
N ASN A 96 -12.73 8.01 9.06
CA ASN A 96 -14.14 7.98 8.69
C ASN A 96 -14.48 9.22 7.87
N LEU A 97 -14.81 9.00 6.61
CA LEU A 97 -15.45 10.04 5.80
C LEU A 97 -16.96 9.86 5.91
N GLU A 98 -17.66 10.90 6.32
CA GLU A 98 -19.13 10.90 6.40
C GLU A 98 -19.79 10.42 5.10
N SER A 99 -19.18 10.74 3.94
CA SER A 99 -19.68 10.34 2.62
C SER A 99 -19.48 8.86 2.29
N ILE A 100 -18.47 8.20 2.86
CA ILE A 100 -18.10 6.81 2.53
C ILE A 100 -18.38 5.87 3.70
N ASN A 101 -18.37 6.39 4.92
CA ASN A 101 -18.54 5.64 6.18
C ASN A 101 -17.57 4.46 6.32
N ARG A 102 -16.33 4.64 5.81
CA ARG A 102 -15.27 3.62 5.82
C ARG A 102 -13.92 4.30 5.94
N SER A 103 -13.02 3.65 6.64
CA SER A 103 -11.63 4.10 6.75
C SER A 103 -10.87 3.83 5.45
N PHE A 104 -9.97 4.74 5.08
CA PHE A 104 -9.11 4.55 3.93
C PHE A 104 -7.82 5.35 4.02
N PHE A 105 -6.85 5.02 3.17
CA PHE A 105 -5.72 5.88 2.86
C PHE A 105 -5.41 5.77 1.36
N ALA A 106 -4.67 6.73 0.85
CA ALA A 106 -4.18 6.70 -0.51
C ALA A 106 -2.65 6.75 -0.53
N MET A 107 -2.08 6.34 -1.66
CA MET A 107 -0.65 6.37 -1.91
C MET A 107 -0.41 6.63 -3.40
N SER A 108 0.81 7.07 -3.76
CA SER A 108 1.18 7.25 -5.15
C SER A 108 1.05 5.93 -5.92
N PHE A 109 0.61 6.01 -7.16
CA PHE A 109 0.63 4.86 -8.07
C PHE A 109 2.08 4.63 -8.53
N VAL A 110 2.51 3.39 -8.48
CA VAL A 110 3.81 2.97 -9.01
C VAL A 110 3.57 2.18 -10.28
N GLU A 111 4.13 2.67 -11.38
CA GLU A 111 4.06 1.98 -12.67
C GLU A 111 4.83 0.65 -12.61
N GLY A 112 4.27 -0.37 -13.22
CA GLY A 112 4.90 -1.69 -13.31
C GLY A 112 3.90 -2.81 -13.52
N GLU A 113 4.42 -3.99 -13.78
CA GLU A 113 3.64 -5.22 -13.91
C GLU A 113 3.73 -6.04 -12.62
N ILE A 114 2.60 -6.58 -12.20
CA ILE A 114 2.50 -7.39 -10.99
C ILE A 114 2.39 -8.86 -11.39
N PRO A 115 3.28 -9.72 -10.88
CA PRO A 115 3.15 -11.16 -11.11
C PRO A 115 1.81 -11.67 -10.58
N SER A 116 1.08 -12.43 -11.42
CA SER A 116 -0.25 -12.94 -11.06
C SER A 116 -0.17 -14.09 -10.05
N ASP A 117 -1.11 -14.11 -9.13
CA ASP A 117 -1.30 -15.24 -8.20
C ASP A 117 -2.23 -16.31 -8.78
N ASN A 118 -3.17 -15.91 -9.64
CA ASN A 118 -4.13 -16.80 -10.25
C ASN A 118 -4.46 -16.35 -11.69
N PRO A 119 -4.02 -17.10 -12.70
CA PRO A 119 -3.12 -18.26 -12.60
C PRO A 119 -1.74 -17.87 -12.06
N ARG A 120 -1.01 -18.85 -11.54
CA ARG A 120 0.28 -18.59 -10.92
C ARG A 120 1.27 -18.00 -11.93
N TYR A 121 2.05 -17.00 -11.51
CA TYR A 121 3.11 -16.37 -12.31
C TYR A 121 4.19 -17.34 -12.85
N THR A 122 4.21 -18.59 -12.37
CA THR A 122 5.09 -19.65 -12.87
C THR A 122 4.49 -20.44 -14.05
N VAL A 123 3.22 -20.19 -14.38
CA VAL A 123 2.48 -20.89 -15.43
C VAL A 123 2.24 -20.00 -16.64
N GLU A 124 1.86 -18.74 -16.40
CA GLU A 124 1.62 -17.76 -17.46
C GLU A 124 1.89 -16.33 -16.97
N GLY A 125 1.86 -15.37 -17.89
CA GLY A 125 2.10 -13.97 -17.65
C GLY A 125 3.52 -13.55 -17.99
N PHE A 126 3.82 -12.25 -17.82
CA PHE A 126 5.05 -11.65 -18.32
C PHE A 126 6.33 -12.36 -17.87
N LEU A 127 6.33 -12.93 -16.64
CA LEU A 127 7.51 -13.64 -16.14
C LEU A 127 7.82 -14.92 -16.91
N VAL A 128 6.79 -15.59 -17.45
CA VAL A 128 6.97 -16.83 -18.24
C VAL A 128 7.10 -16.51 -19.72
N ASP A 129 6.24 -15.61 -20.20
CA ASP A 129 6.02 -15.42 -21.63
C ASP A 129 7.01 -14.45 -22.26
N SER A 130 7.50 -13.46 -21.54
CA SER A 130 8.32 -12.38 -22.09
C SER A 130 9.61 -12.06 -21.34
N SER A 131 9.73 -12.42 -20.05
CA SER A 131 10.93 -12.11 -19.27
C SER A 131 12.10 -13.04 -19.59
N SER A 132 13.28 -12.47 -19.70
CA SER A 132 14.54 -13.22 -19.81
C SER A 132 14.92 -13.87 -18.47
N PRO A 133 15.81 -14.88 -18.48
CA PRO A 133 16.34 -15.47 -17.25
C PRO A 133 17.01 -14.44 -16.34
N GLU A 134 17.68 -13.44 -16.91
CA GLU A 134 18.36 -12.37 -16.21
C GLU A 134 17.36 -11.45 -15.49
N GLU A 135 16.29 -11.06 -16.16
CA GLU A 135 15.23 -10.24 -15.56
C GLU A 135 14.53 -10.97 -14.41
N ARG A 136 14.22 -12.25 -14.59
CA ARG A 136 13.68 -13.09 -13.50
C ARG A 136 14.62 -13.19 -12.30
N LYS A 137 15.92 -13.31 -12.56
CA LYS A 137 16.95 -13.32 -11.50
C LYS A 137 16.97 -12.00 -10.74
N ILE A 138 16.96 -10.87 -11.46
CA ILE A 138 16.93 -9.52 -10.86
C ILE A 138 15.70 -9.37 -9.97
N LEU A 139 14.52 -9.75 -10.45
CA LEU A 139 13.27 -9.68 -9.68
C LEU A 139 13.36 -10.46 -8.36
N ILE A 140 13.90 -11.69 -8.41
CA ILE A 140 14.06 -12.53 -7.21
C ILE A 140 15.07 -11.91 -6.25
N GLU A 141 16.23 -11.46 -6.77
CA GLU A 141 17.27 -10.86 -5.94
C GLU A 141 16.80 -9.57 -5.28
N ASP A 142 16.06 -8.73 -5.99
CA ASP A 142 15.52 -7.49 -5.44
C ASP A 142 14.42 -7.76 -4.41
N GLY A 143 13.58 -8.76 -4.64
CA GLY A 143 12.63 -9.22 -3.63
C GLY A 143 13.32 -9.72 -2.35
N LEU A 144 14.40 -10.48 -2.48
CA LEU A 144 15.19 -10.93 -1.33
C LEU A 144 15.90 -9.77 -0.62
N ARG A 145 16.43 -8.79 -1.36
CA ARG A 145 17.01 -7.56 -0.79
C ARG A 145 15.97 -6.75 -0.02
N ALA A 146 14.78 -6.60 -0.59
CA ALA A 146 13.68 -5.90 0.08
C ALA A 146 13.29 -6.60 1.39
N MET A 147 13.15 -7.93 1.36
CA MET A 147 12.86 -8.71 2.55
C MET A 147 13.99 -8.58 3.61
N ALA A 148 15.24 -8.68 3.20
CA ALA A 148 16.38 -8.49 4.09
C ALA A 148 16.41 -7.06 4.67
N GLY A 149 16.09 -6.04 3.87
CA GLY A 149 15.94 -4.66 4.32
C GLY A 149 14.88 -4.53 5.42
N ILE A 150 13.70 -5.10 5.22
CA ILE A 150 12.63 -5.10 6.25
C ILE A 150 13.09 -5.82 7.51
N HIS A 151 13.73 -6.97 7.39
CA HIS A 151 14.26 -7.73 8.54
C HIS A 151 15.40 -7.03 9.28
N SER A 152 16.09 -6.08 8.64
CA SER A 152 17.12 -5.29 9.29
C SER A 152 16.58 -4.19 10.21
N ILE A 153 15.28 -3.87 10.10
CA ILE A 153 14.63 -2.84 10.91
C ILE A 153 14.72 -3.23 12.39
N LYS A 154 15.33 -2.36 13.18
CA LYS A 154 15.33 -2.48 14.63
C LYS A 154 13.97 -2.06 15.17
N TRP A 155 13.03 -2.98 15.15
CA TRP A 155 11.61 -2.74 15.35
C TRP A 155 11.26 -1.92 16.61
N LYS A 156 12.01 -2.06 17.70
CA LYS A 156 11.84 -1.25 18.92
C LYS A 156 12.24 0.21 18.68
N GLU A 157 13.42 0.42 18.09
CA GLU A 157 13.91 1.77 17.78
C GLU A 157 13.02 2.47 16.73
N ALA A 158 12.41 1.68 15.84
CA ALA A 158 11.45 2.14 14.83
C ALA A 158 10.02 2.36 15.39
N GLY A 159 9.78 2.17 16.68
CA GLY A 159 8.48 2.40 17.31
C GLY A 159 7.43 1.35 16.94
N LEU A 160 7.84 0.10 16.65
CA LEU A 160 6.93 -1.00 16.29
C LEU A 160 6.58 -1.91 17.48
N GLU A 161 6.88 -1.51 18.73
CA GLU A 161 6.60 -2.29 19.94
C GLU A 161 5.11 -2.62 20.10
N TRP A 162 4.25 -1.78 19.58
CA TRP A 162 2.79 -2.03 19.56
C TRP A 162 2.39 -3.27 18.76
N LEU A 163 3.26 -3.83 17.91
CA LEU A 163 3.07 -5.11 17.22
C LEU A 163 3.34 -6.31 18.13
N ASP A 164 4.08 -6.13 19.22
CA ASP A 164 4.39 -7.22 20.17
C ASP A 164 3.15 -7.55 21.01
N SER A 165 2.37 -8.52 20.55
CA SER A 165 1.18 -8.98 21.27
C SER A 165 1.50 -9.89 22.46
N SER A 166 2.70 -10.44 22.53
CA SER A 166 3.08 -11.39 23.56
C SER A 166 3.74 -10.73 24.76
N GLY A 167 4.18 -9.48 24.62
CA GLY A 167 5.00 -8.78 25.63
C GLY A 167 6.35 -9.44 25.89
N THR A 168 6.73 -10.43 25.07
CA THR A 168 7.98 -11.19 25.26
C THR A 168 9.18 -10.54 24.58
N GLY A 169 8.94 -9.53 23.76
CA GLY A 169 9.98 -8.91 22.93
C GLY A 169 10.58 -9.85 21.88
N LYS A 170 9.91 -10.96 21.59
CA LYS A 170 10.31 -11.91 20.55
C LYS A 170 9.30 -11.82 19.40
N PRO A 171 9.78 -11.88 18.14
CA PRO A 171 8.87 -12.03 17.00
C PRO A 171 7.99 -13.27 17.22
N ASN A 172 6.72 -13.17 16.86
CA ASN A 172 5.88 -14.36 16.79
C ASN A 172 6.43 -15.24 15.66
N THR A 173 6.94 -16.41 16.03
CA THR A 173 7.33 -17.47 15.09
C THR A 173 6.10 -18.17 14.56
#